data_c467de98256107ed07a5e6c5b76654d5
#
_entry.id   c467de98256107ed07a5e6c5b76654d5
#
_cell.length_a   1.000
_cell.length_b   1.000
_cell.length_c   1.000
_cell.angle_alpha   90.00
_cell.angle_beta   90.00
_cell.angle_gamma   90.00
#
_symmetry.space_group_name_H-M   'P 1'
#
loop_
_entity.id
_entity.type
_entity.pdbx_description
1 polymer ?
#
loop_
_entity_poly.entity_id
_entity_poly.type
_entity_poly.pdbx_seq_one_letter_code
_entity_poly.pdbx_strand_id
1 'polypeptide(L)'
;MMHYTGTIWRPPYEASSLLLEVTVGCTHHRCKFCTLYADLPFRFRMSPLEDIEADLKEAQKMYRRVIGRKVSRIFLTGANPFVLKYDRLMEIAGLTHRYFPEAETIGSFARVTDVALKSDGELAALRGAGYDGLTIGVETADEEALRFMEKGYSAADILEQCRKLDQAGIEYYFVYMTEFRLYDRACGEGQGILECGEQRKGI
;
A
#
# COMPACT_ATOMS: atom_id res chain seq x y z
N MET A 1 5.91 15.16 -18.46
CA MET A 1 5.58 13.71 -18.36
C MET A 1 5.79 13.30 -16.93
N MET A 2 4.86 12.56 -16.32
CA MET A 2 4.98 12.12 -14.91
C MET A 2 6.17 11.17 -14.72
N HIS A 3 6.79 11.23 -13.54
CA HIS A 3 7.99 10.47 -13.20
C HIS A 3 7.63 9.08 -12.70
N TYR A 4 7.32 8.14 -13.62
CA TYR A 4 7.08 6.76 -13.24
C TYR A 4 8.31 5.90 -13.47
N THR A 5 8.64 5.07 -12.49
CA THR A 5 9.80 4.17 -12.52
C THR A 5 9.34 2.72 -12.58
N GLY A 6 9.41 2.13 -13.75
CA GLY A 6 9.01 0.72 -13.96
C GLY A 6 7.50 0.50 -13.95
N THR A 7 7.09 -0.72 -13.63
CA THR A 7 5.68 -1.11 -13.64
C THR A 7 4.94 -0.52 -12.44
N ILE A 8 3.79 0.10 -12.71
CA ILE A 8 2.92 0.66 -11.68
C ILE A 8 1.77 -0.30 -11.41
N TRP A 9 1.58 -0.60 -10.15
CA TRP A 9 0.52 -1.44 -9.66
C TRP A 9 -0.55 -0.63 -8.95
N ARG A 10 -1.80 -0.99 -9.14
CA ARG A 10 -2.93 -0.42 -8.40
C ARG A 10 -4.00 -1.48 -8.17
N PRO A 11 -4.76 -1.38 -7.08
CA PRO A 11 -5.93 -2.24 -6.86
C PRO A 11 -7.02 -1.94 -7.90
N PRO A 12 -7.84 -2.93 -8.30
CA PRO A 12 -8.92 -2.71 -9.27
C PRO A 12 -9.91 -1.60 -8.90
N TYR A 13 -10.21 -1.45 -7.61
CA TYR A 13 -11.13 -0.42 -7.10
C TYR A 13 -10.54 1.00 -7.15
N GLU A 14 -9.24 1.16 -7.38
CA GLU A 14 -8.58 2.46 -7.60
C GLU A 14 -8.50 2.83 -9.10
N ALA A 15 -9.33 2.20 -9.95
CA ALA A 15 -9.29 2.41 -11.41
C ALA A 15 -9.50 3.87 -11.83
N SER A 16 -10.27 4.64 -11.05
CA SER A 16 -10.58 6.05 -11.32
C SER A 16 -9.67 7.05 -10.57
N SER A 17 -8.80 6.58 -9.69
CA SER A 17 -7.93 7.43 -8.89
C SER A 17 -6.77 8.01 -9.73
N LEU A 18 -6.33 9.21 -9.40
CA LEU A 18 -5.06 9.72 -9.88
C LEU A 18 -3.94 8.96 -9.18
N LEU A 19 -3.08 8.31 -9.96
CA LEU A 19 -1.92 7.61 -9.43
C LEU A 19 -0.77 8.59 -9.24
N LEU A 20 -0.11 8.53 -8.08
CA LEU A 20 1.03 9.36 -7.74
C LEU A 20 2.16 8.49 -7.21
N GLU A 21 3.29 8.41 -7.93
CA GLU A 21 4.46 7.67 -7.48
C GLU A 21 5.19 8.46 -6.39
N VAL A 22 5.18 7.93 -5.17
CA VAL A 22 5.89 8.55 -4.04
C VAL A 22 7.01 7.67 -3.50
N THR A 23 7.00 6.39 -3.84
CA THR A 23 8.07 5.43 -3.57
C THR A 23 8.21 4.44 -4.71
N VAL A 24 9.39 3.84 -4.86
CA VAL A 24 9.67 2.77 -5.81
C VAL A 24 10.34 1.62 -5.08
N GLY A 25 9.96 0.38 -5.41
CA GLY A 25 10.48 -0.81 -4.73
C GLY A 25 9.83 -1.03 -3.37
N CYS A 26 10.36 -1.99 -2.60
CA CYS A 26 9.80 -2.40 -1.31
C CYS A 26 10.87 -2.37 -0.21
N THR A 27 10.56 -1.74 0.93
CA THR A 27 11.48 -1.68 2.08
C THR A 27 11.79 -3.04 2.66
N HIS A 28 10.86 -3.99 2.58
CA HIS A 28 11.04 -5.34 3.08
C HIS A 28 11.79 -6.24 2.08
N HIS A 29 11.26 -6.38 0.87
CA HIS A 29 11.84 -7.10 -0.27
C HIS A 29 12.41 -8.50 0.09
N ARG A 30 11.72 -9.27 0.94
CA ARG A 30 12.12 -10.60 1.41
C ARG A 30 11.05 -11.67 1.23
N CYS A 31 9.81 -11.25 0.87
CA CYS A 31 8.73 -12.23 0.71
C CYS A 31 9.09 -13.23 -0.38
N LYS A 32 9.14 -14.52 -0.03
CA LYS A 32 9.59 -15.60 -0.95
C LYS A 32 8.72 -15.77 -2.19
N PHE A 33 7.47 -15.37 -2.14
CA PHE A 33 6.54 -15.46 -3.26
C PHE A 33 6.58 -14.23 -4.19
N CYS A 34 7.12 -13.11 -3.71
CA CYS A 34 7.00 -11.81 -4.39
C CYS A 34 8.14 -11.60 -5.38
N THR A 35 7.76 -11.44 -6.65
CA THR A 35 8.69 -11.08 -7.74
C THR A 35 8.55 -9.62 -8.18
N LEU A 36 7.63 -8.87 -7.57
CA LEU A 36 7.45 -7.46 -7.86
C LEU A 36 8.72 -6.68 -7.52
N TYR A 37 9.13 -5.83 -8.44
CA TYR A 37 10.34 -5.01 -8.32
C TYR A 37 11.67 -5.80 -8.31
N ALA A 38 11.68 -7.08 -8.71
CA ALA A 38 12.91 -7.87 -8.79
C ALA A 38 13.86 -7.38 -9.89
N ASP A 39 13.34 -6.70 -10.89
CA ASP A 39 14.06 -6.11 -12.03
C ASP A 39 14.66 -4.71 -11.73
N LEU A 40 14.36 -4.14 -10.57
CA LEU A 40 14.93 -2.84 -10.20
C LEU A 40 16.38 -2.98 -9.72
N PRO A 41 17.28 -2.03 -10.07
CA PRO A 41 18.67 -2.04 -9.64
C PRO A 41 18.87 -1.63 -8.17
N PHE A 42 17.77 -1.38 -7.44
CA PHE A 42 17.76 -1.00 -6.03
C PHE A 42 16.54 -1.63 -5.33
N ARG A 43 16.58 -1.74 -4.00
CA ARG A 43 15.48 -2.35 -3.22
C ARG A 43 14.33 -1.37 -2.95
N PHE A 44 14.67 -0.13 -2.64
CA PHE A 44 13.71 0.90 -2.25
C PHE A 44 14.27 2.31 -2.49
N ARG A 45 13.41 3.21 -2.93
CA ARG A 45 13.70 4.63 -3.09
C ARG A 45 12.44 5.46 -2.79
N MET A 46 12.61 6.58 -2.10
CA MET A 46 11.59 7.62 -1.99
C MET A 46 11.71 8.54 -3.20
N SER A 47 10.58 8.94 -3.77
CA SER A 47 10.57 9.97 -4.80
C SER A 47 10.90 11.34 -4.15
N PRO A 48 11.74 12.18 -4.77
CA PRO A 48 11.96 13.56 -4.33
C PRO A 48 10.64 14.34 -4.29
N LEU A 49 10.48 15.28 -3.36
CA LEU A 49 9.26 16.11 -3.31
C LEU A 49 9.08 16.95 -4.56
N GLU A 50 10.17 17.39 -5.14
CA GLU A 50 10.20 18.17 -6.37
C GLU A 50 9.59 17.38 -7.55
N ASP A 51 9.88 16.08 -7.64
CA ASP A 51 9.32 15.20 -8.65
C ASP A 51 7.83 14.96 -8.39
N ILE A 52 7.44 14.72 -7.14
CA ILE A 52 6.04 14.56 -6.71
C ILE A 52 5.24 15.84 -7.05
N GLU A 53 5.77 17.01 -6.75
CA GLU A 53 5.12 18.28 -7.05
C GLU A 53 5.03 18.53 -8.57
N ALA A 54 6.09 18.19 -9.32
CA ALA A 54 6.10 18.28 -10.77
C ALA A 54 5.04 17.38 -11.41
N ASP A 55 4.87 16.15 -10.88
CA ASP A 55 3.86 15.20 -11.33
C ASP A 55 2.44 15.69 -11.06
N LEU A 56 2.18 16.21 -9.86
CA LEU A 56 0.89 16.83 -9.53
C LEU A 56 0.55 18.00 -10.45
N LYS A 57 1.53 18.84 -10.75
CA LYS A 57 1.40 19.99 -11.67
C LYS A 57 1.11 19.54 -13.11
N GLU A 58 1.77 18.50 -13.57
CA GLU A 58 1.55 17.92 -14.90
C GLU A 58 0.17 17.27 -14.98
N ALA A 59 -0.19 16.45 -13.97
CA ALA A 59 -1.51 15.84 -13.86
C ALA A 59 -2.63 16.90 -13.86
N GLN A 60 -2.48 17.97 -13.10
CA GLN A 60 -3.47 19.06 -13.05
C GLN A 60 -3.70 19.67 -14.44
N LYS A 61 -2.62 19.90 -15.20
CA LYS A 61 -2.73 20.41 -16.58
C LYS A 61 -3.49 19.42 -17.48
N MET A 62 -3.15 18.14 -17.37
CA MET A 62 -3.77 17.07 -18.17
C MET A 62 -5.27 16.95 -17.86
N TYR A 63 -5.64 16.86 -16.57
CA TYR A 63 -7.04 16.73 -16.16
C TYR A 63 -7.89 17.93 -16.54
N ARG A 64 -7.39 19.14 -16.37
CA ARG A 64 -8.10 20.37 -16.77
C ARG A 64 -8.28 20.51 -18.28
N ARG A 65 -7.26 20.15 -19.09
CA ARG A 65 -7.25 20.39 -20.53
C ARG A 65 -7.83 19.26 -21.37
N VAL A 66 -7.59 18.00 -20.97
CA VAL A 66 -7.87 16.84 -21.82
C VAL A 66 -9.03 16.02 -21.29
N ILE A 67 -9.09 15.79 -19.98
CA ILE A 67 -10.04 14.84 -19.41
C ILE A 67 -11.35 15.54 -18.97
N GLY A 68 -11.27 16.79 -18.54
CA GLY A 68 -12.45 17.57 -18.09
C GLY A 68 -13.13 16.98 -16.83
N ARG A 69 -12.47 16.03 -16.16
CA ARG A 69 -12.98 15.37 -14.96
C ARG A 69 -12.28 15.91 -13.70
N LYS A 70 -13.03 15.98 -12.63
CA LYS A 70 -12.47 16.26 -11.29
C LYS A 70 -11.75 15.02 -10.74
N VAL A 71 -10.65 15.25 -10.07
CA VAL A 71 -9.92 14.22 -9.31
C VAL A 71 -10.44 14.24 -7.89
N SER A 72 -11.30 13.31 -7.51
CA SER A 72 -11.83 13.20 -6.15
C SER A 72 -10.96 12.33 -5.24
N ARG A 73 -10.10 11.49 -5.84
CA ARG A 73 -9.25 10.55 -5.09
C ARG A 73 -7.86 10.43 -5.73
N ILE A 74 -6.84 10.41 -4.87
CA ILE A 74 -5.44 10.18 -5.25
C ILE A 74 -4.98 8.88 -4.61
N PHE A 75 -4.26 8.04 -5.35
CA PHE A 75 -3.69 6.81 -4.83
C PHE A 75 -2.16 6.85 -4.93
N LEU A 76 -1.51 6.70 -3.78
CA LEU A 76 -0.05 6.67 -3.69
C LEU A 76 0.47 5.32 -4.14
N THR A 77 1.31 5.32 -5.19
CA THR A 77 1.91 4.12 -5.76
C THR A 77 3.32 3.87 -5.26
N GLY A 78 3.73 2.61 -5.37
CA GLY A 78 4.93 2.00 -4.83
C GLY A 78 4.53 0.69 -4.15
N ALA A 79 5.48 -0.10 -3.63
CA ALA A 79 5.11 -1.34 -2.93
C ALA A 79 4.46 -1.07 -1.58
N ASN A 80 4.96 -0.07 -0.85
CA ASN A 80 4.46 0.30 0.46
C ASN A 80 4.73 1.78 0.78
N PRO A 81 4.07 2.72 0.10
CA PRO A 81 4.25 4.17 0.32
C PRO A 81 3.97 4.59 1.76
N PHE A 82 3.07 3.90 2.46
CA PHE A 82 2.73 4.21 3.84
C PHE A 82 3.87 3.98 4.84
N VAL A 83 5.00 3.38 4.40
CA VAL A 83 6.24 3.31 5.20
C VAL A 83 6.89 4.68 5.43
N LEU A 84 6.60 5.67 4.60
CA LEU A 84 7.13 7.02 4.74
C LEU A 84 6.80 7.58 6.12
N LYS A 85 7.72 8.38 6.66
CA LYS A 85 7.52 9.07 7.94
C LYS A 85 6.27 9.97 7.89
N TYR A 86 5.66 10.18 9.04
CA TYR A 86 4.48 11.01 9.22
C TYR A 86 4.62 12.37 8.53
N ASP A 87 5.70 13.12 8.80
CA ASP A 87 5.93 14.44 8.23
C ASP A 87 5.92 14.41 6.69
N ARG A 88 6.55 13.39 6.09
CA ARG A 88 6.58 13.22 4.64
C ARG A 88 5.19 12.94 4.06
N LEU A 89 4.40 12.11 4.72
CA LEU A 89 3.01 11.85 4.31
C LEU A 89 2.16 13.11 4.42
N MET A 90 2.35 13.93 5.45
CA MET A 90 1.67 15.23 5.61
C MET A 90 2.09 16.24 4.52
N GLU A 91 3.39 16.31 4.16
CA GLU A 91 3.87 17.13 3.04
C GLU A 91 3.21 16.71 1.72
N ILE A 92 3.12 15.40 1.45
CA ILE A 92 2.46 14.86 0.25
C ILE A 92 0.98 15.24 0.25
N ALA A 93 0.27 15.08 1.37
CA ALA A 93 -1.13 15.50 1.50
C ALA A 93 -1.30 17.01 1.23
N GLY A 94 -0.42 17.83 1.78
CA GLY A 94 -0.42 19.29 1.52
C GLY A 94 -0.23 19.63 0.04
N LEU A 95 0.67 18.92 -0.66
CA LEU A 95 0.87 19.09 -2.10
C LEU A 95 -0.36 18.62 -2.88
N THR A 96 -0.94 17.45 -2.54
CA THR A 96 -2.13 16.95 -3.23
C THR A 96 -3.29 17.93 -3.14
N HIS A 97 -3.60 18.47 -1.97
CA HIS A 97 -4.67 19.45 -1.79
C HIS A 97 -4.36 20.81 -2.44
N ARG A 98 -3.10 21.20 -2.54
CA ARG A 98 -2.71 22.43 -3.28
C ARG A 98 -3.05 22.34 -4.77
N TYR A 99 -2.76 21.20 -5.40
CA TYR A 99 -2.97 21.02 -6.85
C TYR A 99 -4.36 20.50 -7.20
N PHE A 100 -4.95 19.74 -6.30
CA PHE A 100 -6.30 19.13 -6.43
C PHE A 100 -7.12 19.39 -5.17
N PRO A 101 -7.58 20.64 -4.95
CA PRO A 101 -8.37 20.98 -3.78
C PRO A 101 -9.71 20.22 -3.70
N GLU A 102 -10.16 19.65 -4.82
CA GLU A 102 -11.33 18.77 -4.92
C GLU A 102 -11.05 17.32 -4.55
N ALA A 103 -9.79 16.93 -4.35
CA ALA A 103 -9.45 15.59 -3.88
C ALA A 103 -9.80 15.45 -2.41
N GLU A 104 -10.81 14.62 -2.16
CA GLU A 104 -11.34 14.40 -0.81
C GLU A 104 -10.53 13.35 -0.06
N THR A 105 -9.92 12.40 -0.81
CA THR A 105 -9.32 11.20 -0.21
C THR A 105 -8.00 10.80 -0.86
N ILE A 106 -7.14 10.18 -0.02
CA ILE A 106 -5.83 9.66 -0.41
C ILE A 106 -5.76 8.20 0.01
N GLY A 107 -5.61 7.30 -0.96
CA GLY A 107 -5.35 5.88 -0.73
C GLY A 107 -3.87 5.55 -0.84
N SER A 108 -3.44 4.43 -0.26
CA SER A 108 -2.05 3.98 -0.33
C SER A 108 -1.91 2.47 -0.20
N PHE A 109 -0.87 1.91 -0.80
CA PHE A 109 -0.39 0.60 -0.39
C PHE A 109 0.34 0.68 0.95
N ALA A 110 0.18 -0.36 1.76
CA ALA A 110 0.85 -0.49 3.04
C ALA A 110 1.21 -1.95 3.35
N ARG A 111 2.15 -2.12 4.27
CA ARG A 111 2.35 -3.36 5.01
C ARG A 111 1.86 -3.16 6.44
N VAL A 112 1.57 -4.25 7.12
CA VAL A 112 1.21 -4.24 8.56
C VAL A 112 2.25 -3.47 9.38
N THR A 113 3.53 -3.71 9.10
CA THR A 113 4.66 -3.00 9.76
C THR A 113 4.69 -1.50 9.53
N ASP A 114 4.13 -1.01 8.43
CA ASP A 114 4.13 0.43 8.13
C ASP A 114 3.14 1.20 9.01
N VAL A 115 2.03 0.55 9.37
CA VAL A 115 1.06 1.09 10.34
C VAL A 115 1.70 1.16 11.73
N ALA A 116 2.45 0.12 12.13
CA ALA A 116 3.15 0.06 13.41
C ALA A 116 4.15 1.22 13.62
N LEU A 117 4.67 1.80 12.53
CA LEU A 117 5.61 2.94 12.58
C LEU A 117 4.95 4.28 12.95
N LYS A 118 3.62 4.33 13.08
CA LYS A 118 2.87 5.53 13.40
C LYS A 118 2.20 5.40 14.77
N SER A 119 2.22 6.47 15.53
CA SER A 119 1.41 6.61 16.74
C SER A 119 -0.07 6.78 16.38
N ASP A 120 -0.95 6.56 17.35
CA ASP A 120 -2.39 6.74 17.16
C ASP A 120 -2.75 8.19 16.82
N GLY A 121 -2.04 9.16 17.42
CA GLY A 121 -2.20 10.58 17.10
C GLY A 121 -1.76 10.92 15.67
N GLU A 122 -0.68 10.32 15.17
CA GLU A 122 -0.24 10.49 13.78
C GLU A 122 -1.24 9.87 12.80
N LEU A 123 -1.79 8.68 13.10
CA LEU A 123 -2.81 8.06 12.27
C LEU A 123 -4.09 8.91 12.21
N ALA A 124 -4.54 9.44 13.34
CA ALA A 124 -5.69 10.34 13.39
C ALA A 124 -5.44 11.65 12.59
N ALA A 125 -4.23 12.21 12.68
CA ALA A 125 -3.85 13.38 11.91
C ALA A 125 -3.77 13.09 10.41
N LEU A 126 -3.22 11.93 10.00
CA LEU A 126 -3.21 11.47 8.61
C LEU A 126 -4.63 11.28 8.08
N ARG A 127 -5.54 10.71 8.89
CA ARG A 127 -6.97 10.63 8.52
C ARG A 127 -7.56 12.02 8.28
N GLY A 128 -7.28 12.97 9.14
CA GLY A 128 -7.69 14.37 8.99
C GLY A 128 -7.09 15.04 7.75
N ALA A 129 -5.91 14.61 7.29
CA ALA A 129 -5.26 15.07 6.07
C ALA A 129 -5.74 14.37 4.79
N GLY A 130 -6.75 13.49 4.89
CA GLY A 130 -7.39 12.83 3.75
C GLY A 130 -6.97 11.37 3.52
N TYR A 131 -6.03 10.81 4.28
CA TYR A 131 -5.72 9.38 4.19
C TYR A 131 -6.90 8.56 4.73
N ASP A 132 -7.68 7.96 3.83
CA ASP A 132 -8.92 7.27 4.19
C ASP A 132 -8.88 5.76 4.00
N GLY A 133 -7.96 5.25 3.17
CA GLY A 133 -7.95 3.83 2.86
C GLY A 133 -6.57 3.26 2.54
N LEU A 134 -6.24 2.11 3.13
CA LEU A 134 -4.99 1.40 2.90
C LEU A 134 -5.25 0.05 2.23
N THR A 135 -4.49 -0.26 1.19
CA THR A 135 -4.41 -1.61 0.63
C THR A 135 -3.24 -2.35 1.27
N ILE A 136 -3.54 -3.33 2.10
CA ILE A 136 -2.54 -4.01 2.93
C ILE A 136 -2.32 -5.43 2.41
N GLY A 137 -1.08 -5.75 2.01
CA GLY A 137 -0.67 -7.09 1.62
C GLY A 137 -0.51 -7.99 2.85
N VAL A 138 -1.61 -8.52 3.37
CA VAL A 138 -1.62 -9.45 4.51
C VAL A 138 -1.27 -10.86 4.04
N GLU A 139 -1.82 -11.30 2.95
CA GLU A 139 -1.71 -12.60 2.28
C GLU A 139 -2.38 -13.74 3.05
N THR A 140 -2.16 -13.84 4.35
CA THR A 140 -2.74 -14.85 5.24
C THR A 140 -2.64 -14.39 6.70
N ALA A 141 -3.40 -15.03 7.59
CA ALA A 141 -3.25 -14.94 9.05
C ALA A 141 -2.71 -16.26 9.66
N ASP A 142 -2.32 -17.23 8.85
CA ASP A 142 -1.68 -18.45 9.31
C ASP A 142 -0.21 -18.18 9.68
N GLU A 143 0.15 -18.50 10.93
CA GLU A 143 1.49 -18.20 11.49
C GLU A 143 2.62 -18.99 10.79
N GLU A 144 2.36 -20.20 10.35
CA GLU A 144 3.35 -21.03 9.65
C GLU A 144 3.60 -20.47 8.25
N ALA A 145 2.53 -20.13 7.54
CA ALA A 145 2.60 -19.52 6.23
C ALA A 145 3.26 -18.14 6.28
N LEU A 146 2.94 -17.29 7.27
CA LEU A 146 3.59 -15.98 7.46
C LEU A 146 5.10 -16.12 7.66
N ARG A 147 5.53 -17.06 8.49
CA ARG A 147 6.96 -17.37 8.71
C ARG A 147 7.61 -17.92 7.46
N PHE A 148 6.98 -18.88 6.79
CA PHE A 148 7.50 -19.45 5.55
C PHE A 148 7.67 -18.41 4.45
N MET A 149 6.68 -17.53 4.27
CA MET A 149 6.72 -16.45 3.29
C MET A 149 7.65 -15.31 3.68
N GLU A 150 8.22 -15.33 4.89
CA GLU A 150 9.06 -14.25 5.42
C GLU A 150 8.37 -12.89 5.44
N LYS A 151 7.10 -12.84 5.85
CA LYS A 151 6.32 -11.59 5.91
C LYS A 151 6.86 -10.60 6.95
N GLY A 152 7.50 -11.08 8.02
CA GLY A 152 8.15 -10.26 9.06
C GLY A 152 7.19 -9.68 10.10
N TYR A 153 6.00 -10.27 10.25
CA TYR A 153 5.01 -9.97 11.27
C TYR A 153 4.14 -11.22 11.56
N SER A 154 3.43 -11.22 12.67
CA SER A 154 2.54 -12.27 13.13
C SER A 154 1.06 -11.95 12.85
N ALA A 155 0.17 -12.92 13.07
CA ALA A 155 -1.28 -12.68 13.05
C ALA A 155 -1.72 -11.71 14.16
N ALA A 156 -1.06 -11.75 15.31
CA ALA A 156 -1.32 -10.80 16.40
C ALA A 156 -0.99 -9.34 15.98
N ASP A 157 0.13 -9.14 15.27
CA ASP A 157 0.49 -7.82 14.72
C ASP A 157 -0.57 -7.32 13.73
N ILE A 158 -1.11 -8.20 12.89
CA ILE A 158 -2.20 -7.83 11.95
C ILE A 158 -3.37 -7.27 12.75
N LEU A 159 -3.85 -7.99 13.75
CA LEU A 159 -5.01 -7.58 14.57
C LEU A 159 -4.74 -6.28 15.33
N GLU A 160 -3.54 -6.11 15.88
CA GLU A 160 -3.15 -4.90 16.59
C GLU A 160 -3.20 -3.68 15.66
N GLN A 161 -2.58 -3.78 14.47
CA GLN A 161 -2.55 -2.66 13.54
C GLN A 161 -3.93 -2.36 12.94
N CYS A 162 -4.80 -3.37 12.74
CA CYS A 162 -6.18 -3.14 12.35
C CYS A 162 -6.94 -2.31 13.39
N ARG A 163 -6.82 -2.64 14.68
CA ARG A 163 -7.45 -1.86 15.77
C ARG A 163 -6.99 -0.40 15.78
N LYS A 164 -5.72 -0.13 15.50
CA LYS A 164 -5.21 1.25 15.39
C LYS A 164 -5.84 1.99 14.21
N LEU A 165 -5.99 1.32 13.06
CA LEU A 165 -6.66 1.89 11.89
C LEU A 165 -8.15 2.15 12.16
N ASP A 166 -8.85 1.20 12.79
CA ASP A 166 -10.25 1.36 13.20
C ASP A 166 -10.44 2.59 14.11
N GLN A 167 -9.56 2.74 15.11
CA GLN A 167 -9.58 3.89 16.03
C GLN A 167 -9.32 5.22 15.32
N ALA A 168 -8.46 5.22 14.31
CA ALA A 168 -8.17 6.40 13.50
C ALA A 168 -9.24 6.69 12.44
N GLY A 169 -10.16 5.76 12.16
CA GLY A 169 -11.15 5.84 11.10
C GLY A 169 -10.56 5.74 9.69
N ILE A 170 -9.45 5.02 9.55
CA ILE A 170 -8.81 4.71 8.26
C ILE A 170 -9.28 3.32 7.82
N GLU A 171 -9.96 3.24 6.69
CA GLU A 171 -10.38 1.97 6.09
C GLU A 171 -9.19 1.17 5.58
N TYR A 172 -9.32 -0.16 5.52
CA TYR A 172 -8.29 -1.02 4.96
C TYR A 172 -8.88 -2.18 4.18
N TYR A 173 -8.17 -2.55 3.11
CA TYR A 173 -8.51 -3.65 2.22
C TYR A 173 -7.33 -4.62 2.20
N PHE A 174 -7.59 -5.88 2.50
CA PHE A 174 -6.53 -6.90 2.47
C PHE A 174 -6.36 -7.45 1.06
N VAL A 175 -5.10 -7.53 0.63
CA VAL A 175 -4.69 -8.48 -0.40
C VAL A 175 -4.47 -9.81 0.30
N TYR A 176 -5.19 -10.83 -0.13
CA TYR A 176 -5.21 -12.14 0.47
C TYR A 176 -4.94 -13.23 -0.57
N MET A 177 -4.12 -14.21 -0.22
CA MET A 177 -3.83 -15.36 -1.07
C MET A 177 -4.81 -16.49 -0.74
N THR A 178 -5.58 -16.92 -1.74
CA THR A 178 -6.60 -17.98 -1.56
C THR A 178 -6.02 -19.39 -1.63
N GLU A 179 -4.85 -19.56 -2.23
CA GLU A 179 -4.15 -20.84 -2.33
C GLU A 179 -2.64 -20.62 -2.15
N PHE A 180 -2.05 -21.39 -1.25
CA PHE A 180 -0.60 -21.39 -1.02
C PHE A 180 -0.12 -22.84 -0.88
N ARG A 181 0.82 -23.26 -1.72
CA ARG A 181 1.42 -24.59 -1.68
C ARG A 181 2.85 -24.52 -1.17
N LEU A 182 3.09 -25.16 -0.03
CA LEU A 182 4.44 -25.39 0.46
C LEU A 182 5.06 -26.54 -0.35
N TYR A 183 6.01 -26.24 -1.22
CA TYR A 183 6.85 -27.25 -1.84
C TYR A 183 8.09 -27.46 -0.99
N ASP A 184 8.17 -28.62 -0.31
CA ASP A 184 9.43 -29.07 0.26
C ASP A 184 10.23 -29.79 -0.84
N ARG A 185 11.33 -29.19 -1.26
CA ARG A 185 12.22 -29.80 -2.26
C ARG A 185 12.98 -31.03 -1.74
N ALA A 186 12.95 -31.29 -0.43
CA ALA A 186 13.62 -32.42 0.20
C ALA A 186 12.80 -33.71 0.17
N CYS A 187 11.48 -33.62 0.05
CA CYS A 187 10.58 -34.77 -0.11
C CYS A 187 9.94 -34.68 -1.48
N GLY A 188 10.31 -35.56 -2.40
CA GLY A 188 9.79 -35.62 -3.78
C GLY A 188 8.30 -35.96 -3.91
N GLU A 189 7.50 -35.81 -2.86
CA GLU A 189 6.06 -35.98 -2.85
C GLU A 189 5.40 -34.82 -2.14
N GLY A 190 4.50 -34.16 -2.83
CA GLY A 190 3.76 -33.00 -2.33
C GLY A 190 2.91 -33.36 -1.12
N GLN A 191 3.29 -32.89 0.07
CA GLN A 191 2.44 -32.94 1.23
C GLN A 191 1.55 -31.71 1.29
N GLY A 192 0.26 -31.99 1.22
CA GLY A 192 -0.81 -31.22 1.83
C GLY A 192 -1.10 -29.82 1.28
N ILE A 193 -2.22 -29.71 0.62
CA ILE A 193 -2.97 -28.47 0.49
C ILE A 193 -3.36 -28.03 1.90
N LEU A 194 -2.80 -26.93 2.40
CA LEU A 194 -3.43 -26.22 3.50
C LEU A 194 -4.68 -25.56 2.92
N GLU A 195 -5.80 -26.25 2.98
CA GLU A 195 -7.11 -25.65 2.74
C GLU A 195 -7.33 -24.60 3.81
N CYS A 196 -7.16 -23.34 3.42
CA CYS A 196 -7.60 -22.23 4.23
C CYS A 196 -9.14 -22.26 4.22
N GLY A 197 -9.72 -22.89 5.26
CA GLY A 197 -11.16 -22.98 5.42
C GLY A 197 -11.79 -21.60 5.35
N GLU A 198 -12.89 -21.50 4.60
CA GLU A 198 -13.76 -20.32 4.58
C GLU A 198 -14.15 -19.92 6.00
N GLN A 199 -13.52 -18.93 6.58
CA GLN A 199 -14.12 -18.21 7.70
C GLN A 199 -14.94 -17.05 7.17
N ARG A 200 -16.12 -17.38 6.64
CA ARG A 200 -17.26 -16.47 6.70
C ARG A 200 -17.70 -16.40 8.14
N LYS A 201 -17.54 -15.25 8.74
CA LYS A 201 -18.37 -14.64 9.82
C LYS A 201 -17.60 -13.40 10.25
N GLY A 202 -18.06 -12.21 9.92
CA GLY A 202 -19.19 -11.60 10.58
C GLY A 202 -18.69 -10.89 11.82
N ILE A 203 -18.20 -9.66 11.65
CA ILE A 203 -18.38 -8.60 12.62
C ILE A 203 -18.81 -7.38 11.80
#